data_02b20e52feade4f979215a5e76f5f50d
#
_entry.id   02b20e52feade4f979215a5e76f5f50d
#
_cell.length_a   1.000
_cell.length_b   1.000
_cell.length_c   1.000
_cell.angle_alpha   90.00
_cell.angle_beta   90.00
_cell.angle_gamma   90.00
#
_symmetry.space_group_name_H-M   'P 1'
#
loop_
_entity.id
_entity.type
_entity.pdbx_description
1 polymer ?
#
loop_
_entity_poly.entity_id
_entity_poly.type
_entity_poly.pdbx_seq_one_letter_code
_entity_poly.pdbx_strand_id
1 'polypeptide(L)'
;LERALAQAQTERRDLTTLLDRRTAELKEAQTYLNKVDDVADSEVLALVQRINTQIFQTAAKISDDFQAFYGTQKYSAIVKEAVGRLDKSTMVGAELPLILSTTDHSADPILVQIALQCALATLAFHAASPWSTSFEKQTAFLHSIYAEMCKHELQSVFGRWRTMTLTYARAIIPEKTQGASAHALKMIDYVNDVLLACGVDGSPEQVRDLVKQHYGKRLKQLATHALDFRRIAGEQIVSRDLQVIVVWPPSPFDPTWMEDEWADTKKPASPTASPAGNILCTTNLGLIRQER
;
A
#
# COMPACT_ATOMS: atom_id res chain seq x y z
N LEU A 1 52.37 26.98 -46.20
CA LEU A 1 52.33 27.13 -44.74
C LEU A 1 51.00 27.76 -44.32
N GLU A 2 50.60 28.92 -44.94
CA GLU A 2 49.35 29.64 -44.61
C GLU A 2 48.06 28.77 -44.79
N ARG A 3 47.99 28.00 -45.91
CA ARG A 3 46.85 27.08 -46.15
C ARG A 3 46.73 25.97 -45.11
N ALA A 4 47.87 25.39 -44.72
CA ALA A 4 47.89 24.36 -43.67
C ALA A 4 47.48 24.93 -42.29
N LEU A 5 47.88 26.17 -41.98
CA LEU A 5 47.49 26.87 -40.77
C LEU A 5 46.01 27.18 -40.74
N ALA A 6 45.44 27.66 -41.84
CA ALA A 6 44.02 27.95 -41.98
C ALA A 6 43.18 26.69 -41.86
N GLN A 7 43.62 25.57 -42.47
CA GLN A 7 42.97 24.28 -42.36
C GLN A 7 42.98 23.77 -40.90
N ALA A 8 44.12 23.80 -40.22
CA ALA A 8 44.23 23.40 -38.82
C ALA A 8 43.39 24.27 -37.88
N GLN A 9 43.27 25.55 -38.18
CA GLN A 9 42.39 26.48 -37.44
C GLN A 9 40.91 26.13 -37.62
N THR A 10 40.49 25.75 -38.84
CA THR A 10 39.12 25.33 -39.13
C THR A 10 38.81 24.02 -38.42
N GLU A 11 39.66 23.01 -38.57
CA GLU A 11 39.52 21.72 -37.87
C GLU A 11 39.44 21.88 -36.36
N ARG A 12 40.26 22.78 -35.79
CA ARG A 12 40.22 23.08 -34.34
C ARG A 12 38.87 23.68 -33.93
N ARG A 13 38.32 24.61 -34.74
CA ARG A 13 37.00 25.18 -34.45
C ARG A 13 35.90 24.17 -34.53
N ASP A 14 35.92 23.28 -35.54
CA ASP A 14 34.92 22.25 -35.72
C ASP A 14 34.97 21.22 -34.58
N LEU A 15 36.18 20.82 -34.16
CA LEU A 15 36.37 19.93 -33.01
C LEU A 15 35.92 20.56 -31.69
N THR A 16 36.19 21.86 -31.48
CA THR A 16 35.72 22.58 -30.30
C THR A 16 34.21 22.66 -30.28
N THR A 17 33.56 22.98 -31.39
CA THR A 17 32.09 23.01 -31.51
C THR A 17 31.48 21.63 -31.25
N LEU A 18 32.09 20.59 -31.79
CA LEU A 18 31.64 19.21 -31.54
C LEU A 18 31.79 18.81 -30.06
N LEU A 19 32.92 19.18 -29.43
CA LEU A 19 33.17 18.93 -28.01
C LEU A 19 32.12 19.63 -27.12
N ASP A 20 31.84 20.90 -27.39
CA ASP A 20 30.88 21.71 -26.66
C ASP A 20 29.48 21.08 -26.77
N ARG A 21 29.10 20.64 -27.97
CA ARG A 21 27.83 19.94 -28.21
C ARG A 21 27.74 18.62 -27.43
N ARG A 22 28.80 17.79 -27.50
CA ARG A 22 28.86 16.52 -26.78
C ARG A 22 28.85 16.71 -25.27
N THR A 23 29.52 17.74 -24.78
CA THR A 23 29.52 18.09 -23.35
C THR A 23 28.13 18.54 -22.89
N ALA A 24 27.43 19.34 -23.71
CA ALA A 24 26.05 19.72 -23.41
C ALA A 24 25.11 18.53 -23.41
N GLU A 25 25.19 17.64 -24.43
CA GLU A 25 24.41 16.38 -24.50
C GLU A 25 24.68 15.49 -23.29
N LEU A 26 25.95 15.31 -22.90
CA LEU A 26 26.34 14.52 -21.73
C LEU A 26 25.80 15.13 -20.41
N LYS A 27 25.91 16.45 -20.26
CA LYS A 27 25.39 17.16 -19.08
C LYS A 27 23.87 17.04 -18.97
N GLU A 28 23.17 17.14 -20.09
CA GLU A 28 21.71 16.92 -20.13
C GLU A 28 21.35 15.48 -19.75
N ALA A 29 22.05 14.48 -20.31
CA ALA A 29 21.86 13.08 -19.96
C ALA A 29 22.18 12.80 -18.48
N GLN A 30 23.26 13.37 -17.94
CA GLN A 30 23.61 13.26 -16.52
C GLN A 30 22.56 13.92 -15.63
N THR A 31 22.05 15.09 -15.99
CA THR A 31 20.98 15.77 -15.24
C THR A 31 19.69 14.96 -15.26
N TYR A 32 19.41 14.29 -16.37
CA TYR A 32 18.28 13.38 -16.48
C TYR A 32 18.40 12.15 -15.58
N LEU A 33 19.61 11.56 -15.49
CA LEU A 33 19.84 10.32 -14.74
C LEU A 33 20.14 10.55 -13.25
N ASN A 34 20.78 11.68 -12.90
CA ASN A 34 21.30 11.96 -11.55
C ASN A 34 20.34 12.80 -10.70
N LYS A 35 19.01 12.62 -10.86
CA LYS A 35 18.06 13.26 -9.94
C LYS A 35 18.28 12.67 -8.55
N VAL A 36 18.72 13.51 -7.61
CA VAL A 36 18.80 13.16 -6.18
C VAL A 36 17.38 13.05 -5.63
N ASP A 37 17.16 12.04 -4.81
CA ASP A 37 15.87 11.88 -4.14
C ASP A 37 15.68 12.99 -3.12
N ASP A 38 14.51 13.62 -3.14
CA ASP A 38 14.17 14.74 -2.26
C ASP A 38 13.69 14.24 -0.86
N VAL A 39 13.53 12.93 -0.66
CA VAL A 39 12.93 12.34 0.54
C VAL A 39 13.87 11.31 1.17
N ALA A 40 14.11 11.42 2.47
CA ALA A 40 14.93 10.48 3.23
C ALA A 40 14.15 9.20 3.59
N ASP A 41 14.87 8.06 3.73
CA ASP A 41 14.26 6.78 4.15
C ASP A 41 13.55 6.88 5.50
N SER A 42 14.10 7.67 6.42
CA SER A 42 13.49 7.91 7.73
C SER A 42 12.11 8.57 7.65
N GLU A 43 11.90 9.46 6.67
CA GLU A 43 10.60 10.10 6.44
C GLU A 43 9.58 9.10 5.89
N VAL A 44 10.01 8.23 4.97
CA VAL A 44 9.16 7.18 4.42
C VAL A 44 8.80 6.15 5.49
N LEU A 45 9.76 5.73 6.31
CA LEU A 45 9.52 4.83 7.44
C LEU A 45 8.54 5.45 8.44
N ALA A 46 8.73 6.71 8.81
CA ALA A 46 7.83 7.43 9.71
C ALA A 46 6.40 7.54 9.16
N LEU A 47 6.26 7.67 7.83
CA LEU A 47 4.94 7.68 7.18
C LEU A 47 4.25 6.32 7.28
N VAL A 48 4.96 5.21 7.02
CA VAL A 48 4.41 3.85 7.17
C VAL A 48 4.03 3.56 8.63
N GLN A 49 4.87 3.93 9.58
CA GLN A 49 4.55 3.82 11.01
C GLN A 49 3.31 4.63 11.40
N ARG A 50 3.14 5.82 10.84
CA ARG A 50 1.93 6.64 11.04
C ARG A 50 0.69 5.97 10.48
N ILE A 51 0.78 5.36 9.29
CA ILE A 51 -0.32 4.59 8.69
C ILE A 51 -0.70 3.43 9.61
N ASN A 52 0.26 2.63 10.07
CA ASN A 52 0.03 1.49 10.96
C ASN A 52 -0.60 1.91 12.30
N THR A 53 -0.07 2.96 12.93
CA THR A 53 -0.63 3.53 14.16
C THR A 53 -2.09 3.97 13.96
N GLN A 54 -2.39 4.58 12.82
CA GLN A 54 -3.75 5.03 12.51
C GLN A 54 -4.70 3.87 12.22
N ILE A 55 -4.22 2.80 11.56
CA ILE A 55 -4.97 1.54 11.38
C ILE A 55 -5.35 0.98 12.74
N PHE A 56 -4.37 0.75 13.61
CA PHE A 56 -4.57 0.21 14.95
C PHE A 56 -5.58 1.04 15.76
N GLN A 57 -5.33 2.34 15.90
CA GLN A 57 -6.19 3.23 16.69
C GLN A 57 -7.62 3.34 16.15
N THR A 58 -7.78 3.27 14.81
CA THR A 58 -9.11 3.34 14.19
C THR A 58 -9.85 2.02 14.39
N ALA A 59 -9.21 0.89 14.20
CA ALA A 59 -9.78 -0.43 14.40
C ALA A 59 -10.18 -0.66 15.86
N ALA A 60 -9.29 -0.35 16.82
CA ALA A 60 -9.58 -0.46 18.25
C ALA A 60 -10.79 0.41 18.63
N LYS A 61 -10.79 1.69 18.21
CA LYS A 61 -11.89 2.60 18.52
C LYS A 61 -13.24 2.12 17.95
N ILE A 62 -13.26 1.61 16.72
CA ILE A 62 -14.50 1.07 16.11
C ILE A 62 -14.93 -0.18 16.89
N SER A 63 -14.01 -1.10 17.16
CA SER A 63 -14.28 -2.33 17.88
C SER A 63 -14.91 -2.06 19.26
N ASP A 64 -14.34 -1.12 20.02
CA ASP A 64 -14.84 -0.76 21.35
C ASP A 64 -16.20 -0.06 21.28
N ASP A 65 -16.39 0.88 20.37
CA ASP A 65 -17.63 1.65 20.26
C ASP A 65 -18.84 0.79 19.83
N PHE A 66 -18.59 -0.32 19.12
CA PHE A 66 -19.62 -1.26 18.70
C PHE A 66 -19.75 -2.48 19.63
N GLN A 67 -18.96 -2.60 20.70
CA GLN A 67 -18.93 -3.79 21.57
C GLN A 67 -20.30 -4.18 22.12
N ALA A 68 -21.12 -3.21 22.52
CA ALA A 68 -22.46 -3.46 23.05
C ALA A 68 -23.49 -4.00 22.02
N PHE A 69 -23.15 -3.93 20.73
CA PHE A 69 -24.05 -4.31 19.64
C PHE A 69 -23.68 -5.64 18.97
N TYR A 70 -22.58 -6.28 19.37
CA TYR A 70 -22.18 -7.56 18.77
C TYR A 70 -23.10 -8.72 19.18
N GLY A 71 -23.32 -9.61 18.24
CA GLY A 71 -24.01 -10.87 18.48
C GLY A 71 -25.53 -10.79 18.54
N THR A 72 -26.15 -9.62 18.36
CA THR A 72 -27.60 -9.44 18.45
C THR A 72 -28.35 -10.09 17.28
N GLN A 73 -27.74 -10.19 16.11
CA GLN A 73 -28.35 -10.77 14.89
C GLN A 73 -27.64 -12.02 14.36
N LYS A 74 -27.06 -12.84 15.23
CA LYS A 74 -26.45 -14.12 14.81
C LYS A 74 -27.41 -14.90 13.90
N TYR A 75 -26.89 -15.42 12.78
CA TYR A 75 -27.63 -16.23 11.80
C TYR A 75 -28.64 -15.47 10.91
N SER A 76 -28.68 -14.14 10.92
CA SER A 76 -29.53 -13.39 10.00
C SER A 76 -29.04 -13.53 8.54
N ALA A 77 -29.93 -13.24 7.58
CA ALA A 77 -29.55 -13.17 6.17
C ALA A 77 -28.46 -12.11 5.94
N ILE A 78 -28.52 -10.98 6.69
CA ILE A 78 -27.56 -9.88 6.63
C ILE A 78 -26.15 -10.37 6.98
N VAL A 79 -26.01 -11.14 8.07
CA VAL A 79 -24.71 -11.72 8.47
C VAL A 79 -24.15 -12.62 7.37
N LYS A 80 -24.98 -13.51 6.81
CA LYS A 80 -24.55 -14.42 5.73
C LYS A 80 -24.11 -13.67 4.48
N GLU A 81 -24.81 -12.63 4.12
CA GLU A 81 -24.44 -11.78 2.97
C GLU A 81 -23.13 -11.02 3.22
N ALA A 82 -22.94 -10.46 4.42
CA ALA A 82 -21.71 -9.78 4.80
C ALA A 82 -20.51 -10.73 4.78
N VAL A 83 -20.63 -11.92 5.38
CA VAL A 83 -19.61 -12.98 5.32
C VAL A 83 -19.30 -13.34 3.86
N GLY A 84 -20.33 -13.52 3.02
CA GLY A 84 -20.15 -13.83 1.60
C GLY A 84 -19.46 -12.71 0.80
N ARG A 85 -19.63 -11.43 1.19
CA ARG A 85 -18.89 -10.30 0.57
C ARG A 85 -17.43 -10.29 1.02
N LEU A 86 -17.16 -10.51 2.30
CA LEU A 86 -15.80 -10.60 2.83
C LEU A 86 -15.02 -11.77 2.23
N ASP A 87 -15.63 -12.94 2.12
CA ASP A 87 -15.03 -14.13 1.53
C ASP A 87 -14.69 -13.92 0.05
N LYS A 88 -15.62 -13.39 -0.75
CA LYS A 88 -15.39 -13.06 -2.16
C LYS A 88 -14.32 -12.02 -2.38
N SER A 89 -14.10 -11.14 -1.43
CA SER A 89 -13.09 -10.08 -1.54
C SER A 89 -11.66 -10.59 -1.44
N THR A 90 -11.46 -11.77 -0.85
CA THR A 90 -10.15 -12.39 -0.56
C THR A 90 -9.19 -11.54 0.30
N MET A 91 -9.64 -10.38 0.75
CA MET A 91 -8.79 -9.40 1.45
C MET A 91 -8.50 -9.77 2.91
N VAL A 92 -9.41 -10.51 3.55
CA VAL A 92 -9.29 -10.88 4.97
C VAL A 92 -9.02 -12.39 5.15
N GLY A 93 -8.72 -13.12 4.07
CA GLY A 93 -8.59 -14.57 4.10
C GLY A 93 -9.94 -15.29 4.27
N ALA A 94 -9.97 -16.61 4.02
CA ALA A 94 -11.22 -17.38 4.04
C ALA A 94 -11.70 -17.75 5.46
N GLU A 95 -10.78 -17.87 6.41
CA GLU A 95 -11.11 -18.34 7.77
C GLU A 95 -11.70 -17.24 8.64
N LEU A 96 -11.19 -16.00 8.52
CA LEU A 96 -11.58 -14.91 9.40
C LEU A 96 -13.07 -14.53 9.29
N PRO A 97 -13.72 -14.45 8.13
CA PRO A 97 -15.17 -14.17 8.04
C PRO A 97 -16.03 -15.22 8.73
N LEU A 98 -15.63 -16.49 8.67
CA LEU A 98 -16.33 -17.59 9.36
C LEU A 98 -16.18 -17.46 10.88
N ILE A 99 -14.97 -17.19 11.37
CA ILE A 99 -14.69 -16.98 12.80
C ILE A 99 -15.53 -15.82 13.33
N LEU A 100 -15.59 -14.69 12.60
CA LEU A 100 -16.38 -13.53 13.01
C LEU A 100 -17.86 -13.84 13.16
N SER A 101 -18.45 -14.64 12.28
CA SER A 101 -19.88 -14.96 12.32
C SER A 101 -20.27 -16.00 13.35
N THR A 102 -19.30 -16.81 13.82
CA THR A 102 -19.56 -17.93 14.76
C THR A 102 -19.17 -17.62 16.20
N THR A 103 -18.30 -16.63 16.41
CA THR A 103 -17.80 -16.26 17.75
C THR A 103 -18.68 -15.19 18.40
N ASP A 104 -18.75 -15.19 19.73
CA ASP A 104 -19.38 -14.12 20.52
C ASP A 104 -18.34 -13.04 20.84
N HIS A 105 -18.54 -11.84 20.33
CA HIS A 105 -17.63 -10.73 20.47
C HIS A 105 -18.03 -9.74 21.57
N SER A 106 -19.15 -10.00 22.29
CA SER A 106 -19.66 -9.08 23.31
C SER A 106 -18.74 -8.99 24.54
N ALA A 107 -18.11 -10.11 24.92
CA ALA A 107 -17.19 -10.17 26.06
C ALA A 107 -15.78 -9.74 25.71
N ASP A 108 -15.31 -10.09 24.50
CA ASP A 108 -13.97 -9.78 24.01
C ASP A 108 -14.02 -9.46 22.49
N PRO A 109 -13.90 -8.17 22.12
CA PRO A 109 -14.00 -7.76 20.73
C PRO A 109 -12.67 -7.86 19.96
N ILE A 110 -11.64 -8.53 20.51
CA ILE A 110 -10.30 -8.57 19.94
C ILE A 110 -10.26 -9.10 18.49
N LEU A 111 -11.06 -10.14 18.18
CA LEU A 111 -11.14 -10.69 16.83
C LEU A 111 -11.76 -9.70 15.84
N VAL A 112 -12.69 -8.86 16.29
CA VAL A 112 -13.26 -7.76 15.48
C VAL A 112 -12.20 -6.71 15.21
N GLN A 113 -11.42 -6.32 16.22
CA GLN A 113 -10.31 -5.38 16.04
C GLN A 113 -9.29 -5.93 15.04
N ILE A 114 -8.89 -7.21 15.14
CA ILE A 114 -7.97 -7.86 14.20
C ILE A 114 -8.52 -7.83 12.78
N ALA A 115 -9.80 -8.14 12.60
CA ALA A 115 -10.44 -8.11 11.28
C ALA A 115 -10.51 -6.70 10.68
N LEU A 116 -10.80 -5.70 11.50
CA LEU A 116 -10.79 -4.30 11.10
C LEU A 116 -9.39 -3.82 10.74
N GLN A 117 -8.35 -4.19 11.53
CA GLN A 117 -6.96 -3.90 11.19
C GLN A 117 -6.57 -4.52 9.85
N CYS A 118 -6.89 -5.81 9.66
CA CYS A 118 -6.63 -6.52 8.41
C CYS A 118 -7.29 -5.83 7.20
N ALA A 119 -8.58 -5.51 7.30
CA ALA A 119 -9.30 -4.83 6.24
C ALA A 119 -8.69 -3.46 5.91
N LEU A 120 -8.38 -2.65 6.94
CA LEU A 120 -7.80 -1.33 6.77
C LEU A 120 -6.35 -1.40 6.24
N ALA A 121 -5.53 -2.36 6.71
CA ALA A 121 -4.17 -2.58 6.22
C ALA A 121 -4.17 -2.96 4.73
N THR A 122 -5.05 -3.89 4.34
CA THR A 122 -5.20 -4.31 2.94
C THR A 122 -5.65 -3.17 2.03
N LEU A 123 -6.64 -2.37 2.46
CA LEU A 123 -7.10 -1.22 1.69
C LEU A 123 -6.07 -0.09 1.63
N ALA A 124 -5.30 0.12 2.71
CA ALA A 124 -4.19 1.04 2.72
C ALA A 124 -3.06 0.57 1.78
N PHE A 125 -2.74 -0.74 1.77
CA PHE A 125 -1.81 -1.34 0.80
C PHE A 125 -2.24 -1.06 -0.64
N HIS A 126 -3.51 -1.31 -0.99
CA HIS A 126 -4.00 -1.01 -2.34
C HIS A 126 -3.94 0.48 -2.68
N ALA A 127 -4.23 1.36 -1.73
CA ALA A 127 -4.11 2.81 -1.94
C ALA A 127 -2.65 3.26 -2.09
N ALA A 128 -1.73 2.66 -1.33
CA ALA A 128 -0.31 2.97 -1.31
C ALA A 128 0.46 2.34 -2.49
N SER A 129 -0.07 1.28 -3.12
CA SER A 129 0.60 0.59 -4.22
C SER A 129 0.67 1.48 -5.47
N PRO A 130 1.87 1.75 -6.02
CA PRO A 130 2.03 2.66 -7.16
C PRO A 130 1.24 2.25 -8.40
N TRP A 131 1.12 0.93 -8.61
CA TRP A 131 0.47 0.33 -9.78
C TRP A 131 -1.00 -0.07 -9.54
N SER A 132 -1.58 0.26 -8.39
CA SER A 132 -3.00 0.01 -8.12
C SER A 132 -3.86 1.18 -8.59
N THR A 133 -4.55 1.02 -9.70
CA THR A 133 -5.45 2.03 -10.26
C THR A 133 -6.78 1.43 -10.66
N SER A 134 -7.77 2.28 -10.92
CA SER A 134 -9.08 1.86 -11.47
C SER A 134 -8.99 1.27 -12.88
N PHE A 135 -7.83 1.36 -13.52
CA PHE A 135 -7.56 0.80 -14.86
C PHE A 135 -6.68 -0.44 -14.73
N GLU A 136 -7.20 -1.50 -14.10
CA GLU A 136 -6.43 -2.70 -13.75
C GLU A 136 -5.63 -3.30 -14.90
N LYS A 137 -6.23 -3.43 -16.09
CA LYS A 137 -5.55 -4.02 -17.27
C LYS A 137 -4.38 -3.17 -17.75
N GLN A 138 -4.57 -1.86 -17.84
CA GLN A 138 -3.53 -0.92 -18.29
C GLN A 138 -2.42 -0.83 -17.26
N THR A 139 -2.76 -0.81 -15.99
CA THR A 139 -1.80 -0.75 -14.89
C THR A 139 -1.00 -2.04 -14.76
N ALA A 140 -1.64 -3.21 -14.93
CA ALA A 140 -0.96 -4.49 -14.96
C ALA A 140 0.05 -4.57 -16.11
N PHE A 141 -0.28 -4.04 -17.28
CA PHE A 141 0.64 -3.96 -18.41
C PHE A 141 1.84 -3.07 -18.12
N LEU A 142 1.63 -1.86 -17.59
CA LEU A 142 2.72 -0.96 -17.19
C LEU A 142 3.61 -1.57 -16.10
N HIS A 143 3.01 -2.26 -15.12
CA HIS A 143 3.75 -2.99 -14.11
C HIS A 143 4.59 -4.12 -14.70
N SER A 144 4.06 -4.84 -15.70
CA SER A 144 4.82 -5.90 -16.39
C SER A 144 6.03 -5.33 -17.14
N ILE A 145 5.87 -4.17 -17.82
CA ILE A 145 7.00 -3.46 -18.44
C ILE A 145 8.03 -3.07 -17.38
N TYR A 146 7.58 -2.47 -16.28
CA TYR A 146 8.45 -2.07 -15.18
C TYR A 146 9.24 -3.26 -14.62
N ALA A 147 8.57 -4.37 -14.36
CA ALA A 147 9.19 -5.59 -13.85
C ALA A 147 10.25 -6.16 -14.82
N GLU A 148 10.03 -6.03 -16.12
CA GLU A 148 11.01 -6.46 -17.13
C GLU A 148 12.20 -5.51 -17.19
N MET A 149 11.97 -4.19 -17.14
CA MET A 149 13.04 -3.20 -17.07
C MET A 149 13.93 -3.40 -15.84
N CYS A 150 13.37 -3.74 -14.69
CA CYS A 150 14.12 -4.05 -13.47
C CYS A 150 15.12 -5.20 -13.62
N LYS A 151 14.93 -6.11 -14.59
CA LYS A 151 15.85 -7.24 -14.83
C LYS A 151 17.05 -6.85 -15.70
N HIS A 152 16.90 -5.85 -16.55
CA HIS A 152 17.86 -5.56 -17.62
C HIS A 152 18.50 -4.17 -17.52
N GLU A 153 17.85 -3.23 -16.86
CA GLU A 153 18.28 -1.84 -16.81
C GLU A 153 18.86 -1.45 -15.44
N LEU A 154 19.63 -0.37 -15.42
CA LEU A 154 20.14 0.22 -14.18
C LEU A 154 19.01 0.89 -13.38
N GLN A 155 19.16 0.93 -12.04
CA GLN A 155 18.19 1.57 -11.14
C GLN A 155 17.84 3.01 -11.57
N SER A 156 18.81 3.79 -12.02
CA SER A 156 18.57 5.17 -12.47
C SER A 156 17.66 5.25 -13.71
N VAL A 157 17.70 4.25 -14.57
CA VAL A 157 16.87 4.21 -15.79
C VAL A 157 15.44 3.79 -15.45
N PHE A 158 15.25 2.62 -14.84
CA PHE A 158 13.91 2.13 -14.55
C PHE A 158 13.21 2.94 -13.43
N GLY A 159 13.96 3.44 -12.44
CA GLY A 159 13.42 4.33 -11.42
C GLY A 159 12.93 5.65 -12.03
N ARG A 160 13.67 6.22 -12.98
CA ARG A 160 13.24 7.41 -13.72
C ARG A 160 12.01 7.15 -14.59
N TRP A 161 11.99 6.03 -15.30
CA TRP A 161 10.83 5.62 -16.08
C TRP A 161 9.57 5.48 -15.20
N ARG A 162 9.71 4.81 -14.02
CA ARG A 162 8.63 4.69 -13.05
C ARG A 162 8.10 6.05 -12.62
N THR A 163 8.98 6.95 -12.16
CA THR A 163 8.56 8.27 -11.66
C THR A 163 7.84 9.08 -12.72
N MET A 164 8.33 9.11 -13.95
CA MET A 164 7.67 9.81 -15.06
C MET A 164 6.33 9.17 -15.40
N THR A 165 6.29 7.85 -15.57
CA THR A 165 5.07 7.14 -15.92
C THR A 165 3.96 7.37 -14.90
N LEU A 166 4.27 7.25 -13.59
CA LEU A 166 3.28 7.45 -12.53
C LEU A 166 2.84 8.91 -12.41
N THR A 167 3.75 9.87 -12.57
CA THR A 167 3.42 11.30 -12.57
C THR A 167 2.41 11.64 -13.66
N TYR A 168 2.66 11.19 -14.90
CA TYR A 168 1.75 11.47 -16.01
C TYR A 168 0.47 10.61 -15.97
N ALA A 169 0.54 9.36 -15.52
CA ALA A 169 -0.64 8.53 -15.30
C ALA A 169 -1.60 9.19 -14.30
N ARG A 170 -1.09 9.76 -13.20
CA ARG A 170 -1.90 10.49 -12.22
C ARG A 170 -2.61 11.71 -12.83
N ALA A 171 -1.96 12.43 -13.74
CA ALA A 171 -2.57 13.58 -14.41
C ALA A 171 -3.74 13.20 -15.34
N ILE A 172 -3.74 11.96 -15.87
CA ILE A 172 -4.76 11.45 -16.78
C ILE A 172 -5.95 10.86 -16.01
N ILE A 173 -5.69 10.25 -14.84
CA ILE A 173 -6.69 9.51 -14.08
C ILE A 173 -7.52 10.48 -13.21
N PRO A 174 -8.87 10.47 -13.30
CA PRO A 174 -9.71 11.37 -12.53
C PRO A 174 -9.57 11.16 -11.01
N GLU A 175 -9.38 12.23 -10.25
CA GLU A 175 -9.27 12.20 -8.78
C GLU A 175 -10.53 11.60 -8.11
N LYS A 176 -11.70 11.77 -8.72
CA LYS A 176 -12.96 11.20 -8.20
C LYS A 176 -12.93 9.70 -8.04
N THR A 177 -12.12 8.98 -8.81
CA THR A 177 -12.01 7.51 -8.77
C THR A 177 -10.85 7.01 -7.93
N GLN A 178 -9.85 7.86 -7.67
CA GLN A 178 -8.60 7.46 -7.00
C GLN A 178 -8.17 8.38 -5.85
N GLY A 179 -8.93 9.43 -5.57
CA GLY A 179 -8.64 10.33 -4.45
C GLY A 179 -8.96 9.73 -3.10
N ALA A 180 -8.49 10.39 -2.04
CA ALA A 180 -8.67 9.94 -0.65
C ALA A 180 -10.15 9.67 -0.29
N SER A 181 -11.08 10.43 -0.86
CA SER A 181 -12.51 10.23 -0.61
C SER A 181 -13.03 8.91 -1.20
N ALA A 182 -12.55 8.50 -2.38
CA ALA A 182 -12.96 7.23 -2.99
C ALA A 182 -12.41 6.03 -2.20
N HIS A 183 -11.14 6.09 -1.76
CA HIS A 183 -10.55 5.06 -0.89
C HIS A 183 -11.24 5.00 0.48
N ALA A 184 -11.57 6.16 1.07
CA ALA A 184 -12.31 6.21 2.33
C ALA A 184 -13.69 5.56 2.23
N LEU A 185 -14.41 5.74 1.12
CA LEU A 185 -15.70 5.06 0.91
C LEU A 185 -15.55 3.54 0.86
N LYS A 186 -14.51 3.03 0.17
CA LYS A 186 -14.21 1.60 0.20
C LYS A 186 -13.89 1.10 1.61
N MET A 187 -13.11 1.87 2.39
CA MET A 187 -12.82 1.52 3.78
C MET A 187 -14.10 1.49 4.63
N ILE A 188 -15.02 2.44 4.43
CA ILE A 188 -16.32 2.46 5.12
C ILE A 188 -17.12 1.21 4.77
N ASP A 189 -17.19 0.82 3.49
CA ASP A 189 -17.93 -0.35 3.05
C ASP A 189 -17.38 -1.65 3.66
N TYR A 190 -16.04 -1.79 3.73
CA TYR A 190 -15.41 -2.96 4.36
C TYR A 190 -15.58 -3.00 5.87
N VAL A 191 -15.44 -1.87 6.55
CA VAL A 191 -15.73 -1.76 8.00
C VAL A 191 -17.17 -2.16 8.28
N ASN A 192 -18.11 -1.68 7.45
CA ASN A 192 -19.53 -2.06 7.54
C ASN A 192 -19.71 -3.57 7.41
N ASP A 193 -19.07 -4.21 6.43
CA ASP A 193 -19.19 -5.66 6.22
C ASP A 193 -18.58 -6.46 7.39
N VAL A 194 -17.46 -6.02 7.97
CA VAL A 194 -16.89 -6.65 9.18
C VAL A 194 -17.86 -6.56 10.36
N LEU A 195 -18.42 -5.37 10.61
CA LEU A 195 -19.37 -5.17 11.72
C LEU A 195 -20.65 -5.99 11.55
N LEU A 196 -21.19 -6.05 10.33
CA LEU A 196 -22.36 -6.87 10.02
C LEU A 196 -22.07 -8.37 10.15
N ALA A 197 -20.87 -8.82 9.75
CA ALA A 197 -20.45 -10.23 9.94
C ALA A 197 -20.36 -10.61 11.42
N CYS A 198 -20.07 -9.66 12.33
CA CYS A 198 -20.07 -9.84 13.77
C CYS A 198 -21.48 -9.78 14.38
N GLY A 199 -22.54 -9.58 13.58
CA GLY A 199 -23.92 -9.55 14.03
C GLY A 199 -24.33 -8.24 14.69
N VAL A 200 -23.74 -7.11 14.29
CA VAL A 200 -24.17 -5.78 14.74
C VAL A 200 -25.60 -5.55 14.28
N ASP A 201 -26.44 -5.04 15.20
CA ASP A 201 -27.85 -4.75 14.93
C ASP A 201 -28.03 -3.53 14.02
N GLY A 202 -28.97 -3.63 13.09
CA GLY A 202 -29.29 -2.59 12.13
C GLY A 202 -29.31 -3.06 10.67
N SER A 203 -29.85 -2.23 9.80
CA SER A 203 -29.72 -2.48 8.35
C SER A 203 -28.29 -2.15 7.88
N PRO A 204 -27.84 -2.75 6.76
CA PRO A 204 -26.53 -2.45 6.18
C PRO A 204 -26.31 -0.94 5.95
N GLU A 205 -27.34 -0.22 5.54
CA GLU A 205 -27.30 1.22 5.30
C GLU A 205 -27.17 2.01 6.60
N GLN A 206 -27.88 1.61 7.66
CA GLN A 206 -27.80 2.26 8.97
C GLN A 206 -26.41 2.11 9.59
N VAL A 207 -25.84 0.91 9.60
CA VAL A 207 -24.50 0.67 10.13
C VAL A 207 -23.46 1.43 9.30
N ARG A 208 -23.59 1.39 7.97
CA ARG A 208 -22.71 2.13 7.06
C ARG A 208 -22.73 3.64 7.31
N ASP A 209 -23.91 4.22 7.50
CA ASP A 209 -24.07 5.67 7.75
C ASP A 209 -23.50 6.06 9.13
N LEU A 210 -23.65 5.22 10.16
CA LEU A 210 -23.01 5.41 11.47
C LEU A 210 -21.48 5.39 11.33
N VAL A 211 -20.91 4.40 10.62
CA VAL A 211 -19.47 4.32 10.36
C VAL A 211 -18.99 5.57 9.62
N LYS A 212 -19.71 5.99 8.58
CA LYS A 212 -19.37 7.17 7.81
C LYS A 212 -19.41 8.44 8.65
N GLN A 213 -20.42 8.61 9.48
CA GLN A 213 -20.61 9.77 10.33
C GLN A 213 -19.50 9.89 11.38
N HIS A 214 -19.20 8.79 12.09
CA HIS A 214 -18.27 8.81 13.22
C HIS A 214 -16.81 8.64 12.82
N TYR A 215 -16.52 7.88 11.77
CA TYR A 215 -15.14 7.50 11.40
C TYR A 215 -14.72 7.97 10.00
N GLY A 216 -15.63 8.49 9.18
CA GLY A 216 -15.32 8.89 7.80
C GLY A 216 -14.15 9.85 7.68
N LYS A 217 -13.99 10.81 8.62
CA LYS A 217 -12.84 11.72 8.65
C LYS A 217 -11.51 10.99 8.91
N ARG A 218 -11.50 10.03 9.87
CA ARG A 218 -10.30 9.23 10.18
C ARG A 218 -9.92 8.32 9.03
N LEU A 219 -10.89 7.64 8.41
CA LEU A 219 -10.68 6.77 7.26
C LEU A 219 -10.20 7.56 6.04
N LYS A 220 -10.71 8.78 5.83
CA LYS A 220 -10.20 9.67 4.78
C LYS A 220 -8.77 10.10 5.04
N GLN A 221 -8.40 10.37 6.30
CA GLN A 221 -7.03 10.72 6.67
C GLN A 221 -6.08 9.53 6.45
N LEU A 222 -6.49 8.30 6.81
CA LEU A 222 -5.73 7.08 6.53
C LEU A 222 -5.49 6.91 5.02
N ALA A 223 -6.55 7.06 4.22
CA ALA A 223 -6.44 7.02 2.76
C ALA A 223 -5.49 8.10 2.22
N THR A 224 -5.50 9.31 2.81
CA THR A 224 -4.57 10.39 2.42
C THR A 224 -3.13 9.99 2.66
N HIS A 225 -2.80 9.47 3.85
CA HIS A 225 -1.42 9.03 4.17
C HIS A 225 -0.96 7.89 3.26
N ALA A 226 -1.83 6.94 2.92
CA ALA A 226 -1.51 5.86 1.98
C ALA A 226 -1.22 6.41 0.55
N LEU A 227 -2.01 7.39 0.08
CA LEU A 227 -1.77 8.06 -1.19
C LEU A 227 -0.51 8.94 -1.17
N ASP A 228 -0.18 9.56 -0.04
CA ASP A 228 1.08 10.30 0.13
C ASP A 228 2.28 9.36 0.00
N PHE A 229 2.22 8.17 0.64
CA PHE A 229 3.25 7.14 0.44
C PHE A 229 3.38 6.76 -1.04
N ARG A 230 2.26 6.47 -1.72
CA ARG A 230 2.24 6.14 -3.15
C ARG A 230 2.93 7.22 -3.99
N ARG A 231 2.64 8.50 -3.71
CA ARG A 231 3.25 9.62 -4.41
C ARG A 231 4.74 9.73 -4.14
N ILE A 232 5.16 9.62 -2.89
CA ILE A 232 6.57 9.70 -2.51
C ILE A 232 7.36 8.55 -3.12
N ALA A 233 6.97 7.31 -2.84
CA ALA A 233 7.67 6.11 -3.31
C ALA A 233 7.62 5.96 -4.83
N GLY A 234 6.50 6.32 -5.46
CA GLY A 234 6.29 6.16 -6.90
C GLY A 234 6.88 7.28 -7.76
N GLU A 235 6.78 8.55 -7.32
CA GLU A 235 7.02 9.71 -8.15
C GLU A 235 8.24 10.56 -7.72
N GLN A 236 8.70 10.46 -6.46
CA GLN A 236 9.75 11.34 -5.92
C GLN A 236 11.09 10.62 -5.69
N ILE A 237 11.08 9.32 -5.50
CA ILE A 237 12.26 8.51 -5.26
C ILE A 237 12.66 7.79 -6.55
N VAL A 238 13.90 7.98 -7.01
CA VAL A 238 14.46 7.37 -8.23
C VAL A 238 15.51 6.32 -7.89
N SER A 239 16.35 6.59 -6.88
CA SER A 239 17.56 5.81 -6.57
C SER A 239 17.28 4.40 -6.02
N ARG A 240 16.05 4.13 -5.58
CA ARG A 240 15.64 2.88 -4.94
C ARG A 240 14.15 2.62 -5.10
N ASP A 241 13.75 1.37 -4.88
CA ASP A 241 12.35 0.97 -4.83
C ASP A 241 11.92 0.75 -3.39
N LEU A 242 10.90 1.51 -2.98
CA LEU A 242 10.22 1.37 -1.69
C LEU A 242 8.80 0.88 -1.92
N GLN A 243 8.45 -0.23 -1.31
CA GLN A 243 7.13 -0.84 -1.46
C GLN A 243 6.57 -1.24 -0.10
N VAL A 244 5.32 -0.90 0.14
CA VAL A 244 4.57 -1.51 1.24
C VAL A 244 4.17 -2.92 0.86
N ILE A 245 4.12 -3.81 1.86
CA ILE A 245 3.71 -5.20 1.67
C ILE A 245 2.65 -5.59 2.69
N VAL A 246 1.83 -6.55 2.28
CA VAL A 246 0.97 -7.37 3.13
C VAL A 246 1.19 -8.83 2.76
N VAL A 247 1.06 -9.73 3.73
CA VAL A 247 1.17 -11.16 3.48
C VAL A 247 -0.24 -11.75 3.41
N TRP A 248 -0.50 -12.45 2.32
CA TRP A 248 -1.83 -13.01 2.06
C TRP A 248 -2.00 -14.39 2.69
N PRO A 249 -3.09 -14.65 3.45
CA PRO A 249 -3.43 -16.00 3.87
C PRO A 249 -3.74 -16.92 2.68
N PRO A 250 -3.46 -18.23 2.76
CA PRO A 250 -2.79 -18.96 3.84
C PRO A 250 -1.28 -19.10 3.61
N SER A 251 -0.49 -18.06 3.86
CA SER A 251 0.97 -18.15 3.78
C SER A 251 1.57 -18.68 5.09
N PRO A 252 2.66 -19.45 5.05
CA PRO A 252 3.34 -19.88 6.26
C PRO A 252 3.95 -18.66 6.99
N PHE A 253 3.92 -18.70 8.31
CA PHE A 253 4.57 -17.68 9.14
C PHE A 253 6.09 -17.83 9.10
N ASP A 254 6.81 -16.72 8.83
CA ASP A 254 8.25 -16.66 8.82
C ASP A 254 8.76 -15.64 9.85
N PRO A 255 9.28 -16.09 11.01
CA PRO A 255 9.72 -15.22 12.09
C PRO A 255 10.96 -14.39 11.77
N THR A 256 11.62 -14.60 10.62
CA THR A 256 12.80 -13.82 10.22
C THR A 256 12.44 -12.39 9.79
N TRP A 257 11.19 -12.17 9.34
CA TRP A 257 10.71 -10.87 8.86
C TRP A 257 9.24 -10.57 9.18
N MET A 258 8.54 -11.51 9.83
CA MET A 258 7.17 -11.34 10.32
C MET A 258 7.17 -11.34 11.85
N GLU A 259 6.27 -10.58 12.43
CA GLU A 259 6.01 -10.53 13.87
C GLU A 259 4.60 -11.00 14.13
N ASP A 260 4.43 -11.93 15.09
CA ASP A 260 3.12 -12.30 15.60
C ASP A 260 2.72 -11.30 16.69
N GLU A 261 1.85 -10.35 16.35
CA GLU A 261 1.36 -9.29 17.23
C GLU A 261 0.62 -9.83 18.47
N TRP A 262 0.14 -11.07 18.39
CA TRP A 262 -0.66 -11.72 19.44
C TRP A 262 0.05 -12.90 20.10
N ALA A 263 1.34 -13.07 19.81
CA ALA A 263 2.13 -14.11 20.46
C ALA A 263 2.08 -13.97 21.97
N ASP A 264 1.86 -15.10 22.66
CA ASP A 264 1.88 -15.15 24.12
C ASP A 264 3.30 -14.87 24.65
N THR A 265 3.56 -13.61 25.00
CA THR A 265 4.89 -13.14 25.48
C THR A 265 5.33 -13.82 26.76
N LYS A 266 4.44 -14.59 27.43
CA LYS A 266 4.74 -15.34 28.65
C LYS A 266 5.35 -16.70 28.39
N LYS A 267 5.32 -17.22 27.16
CA LYS A 267 6.01 -18.46 26.79
C LYS A 267 7.33 -18.10 26.11
N PRO A 268 8.49 -18.41 26.71
CA PRO A 268 9.76 -18.25 26.01
C PRO A 268 9.69 -19.08 24.73
N ALA A 269 9.92 -18.42 23.58
CA ALA A 269 10.03 -19.12 22.30
C ALA A 269 11.11 -20.21 22.47
N SER A 270 10.74 -21.48 22.43
CA SER A 270 11.70 -22.56 22.33
C SER A 270 12.46 -22.36 21.04
N PRO A 271 13.80 -22.29 21.04
CA PRO A 271 14.60 -22.04 19.85
C PRO A 271 14.47 -23.13 18.78
N THR A 272 13.74 -24.20 19.06
CA THR A 272 13.53 -25.36 18.17
C THR A 272 12.10 -25.56 17.67
N ALA A 273 11.14 -24.76 18.14
CA ALA A 273 9.78 -24.80 17.61
C ALA A 273 9.67 -23.76 16.50
N SER A 274 9.86 -24.19 15.25
CA SER A 274 9.28 -23.45 14.10
C SER A 274 7.79 -23.29 14.41
N PRO A 275 7.23 -22.07 14.42
CA PRO A 275 5.79 -21.92 14.49
C PRO A 275 5.22 -22.55 13.23
N ALA A 276 4.79 -23.82 13.33
CA ALA A 276 4.15 -24.53 12.24
C ALA A 276 2.71 -24.01 12.15
N GLY A 277 2.52 -22.88 11.48
CA GLY A 277 1.20 -22.29 11.29
C GLY A 277 1.16 -21.36 10.10
N ASN A 278 -0.03 -21.23 9.54
CA ASN A 278 -0.32 -20.26 8.51
C ASN A 278 -0.77 -18.95 9.16
N ILE A 279 -0.52 -17.86 8.45
CA ILE A 279 -0.98 -16.53 8.82
C ILE A 279 -2.50 -16.49 8.71
N LEU A 280 -3.17 -16.01 9.76
CA LEU A 280 -4.61 -15.76 9.71
C LEU A 280 -4.91 -14.51 8.88
N CYS A 281 -4.18 -13.43 9.12
CA CYS A 281 -4.28 -12.16 8.38
C CYS A 281 -3.08 -11.26 8.68
N THR A 282 -2.93 -10.16 7.92
CA THR A 282 -1.93 -9.12 8.17
C THR A 282 -2.61 -7.89 8.77
N THR A 283 -2.13 -7.43 9.92
CA THR A 283 -2.70 -6.29 10.68
C THR A 283 -1.97 -4.96 10.43
N ASN A 284 -0.71 -5.02 9.97
CA ASN A 284 0.15 -3.86 9.72
C ASN A 284 0.84 -3.96 8.36
N LEU A 285 1.11 -2.82 7.75
CA LEU A 285 1.94 -2.75 6.54
C LEU A 285 3.39 -3.00 6.88
N GLY A 286 4.05 -3.89 6.16
CA GLY A 286 5.50 -3.97 6.09
C GLY A 286 6.05 -2.97 5.05
N LEU A 287 7.35 -2.65 5.15
CA LEU A 287 8.07 -1.84 4.17
C LEU A 287 9.28 -2.63 3.66
N ILE A 288 9.39 -2.75 2.35
CA ILE A 288 10.55 -3.34 1.67
C ILE A 288 11.29 -2.25 0.92
N ARG A 289 12.62 -2.28 1.06
CA ARG A 289 13.56 -1.52 0.23
C ARG A 289 14.27 -2.50 -0.70
N GLN A 290 14.19 -2.29 -1.99
CA GLN A 290 14.94 -3.02 -2.99
C GLN A 290 16.03 -2.11 -3.56
N GLU A 291 17.28 -2.56 -3.42
CA GLU A 291 18.45 -1.99 -4.11
C GLU A 291 18.96 -3.06 -5.07
N ARG A 292 19.27 -2.66 -6.30
CA ARG A 292 19.84 -3.52 -7.33
C ARG A 292 21.05 -2.86 -7.98
#